data_40f0d7705a83782b008883593ec748dd
#
_entry.id   40f0d7705a83782b008883593ec748dd
#
_cell.length_a   1.000
_cell.length_b   1.000
_cell.length_c   1.000
_cell.angle_alpha   90.00
_cell.angle_beta   90.00
_cell.angle_gamma   90.00
#
_symmetry.space_group_name_H-M   'P 1'
#
loop_
_entity.id
_entity.type
_entity.pdbx_description
1 polymer ?
#
loop_
_entity_poly.entity_id
_entity_poly.type
_entity_poly.pdbx_seq_one_letter_code
_entity_poly.pdbx_strand_id
1 'polypeptide(L)'
;MTDSTATPAPPADVPPTRAGRLRGAGPALLALAMGGFTIGTTEFATMGLLSDIATDLDVSIPTAGHAITAYAVGVVVGAPLLTVVAARLPRKTLLVALMAFYTLGNLFSATAGSIETLVAGRFLAGLPHGAFFGVGAAVGAAVAGPGRRGRAVATMMAGLTIANVVGVPLSTFAGQQLGWRAAFVVVGALGLVTLAALWWLIPAGAGNEDSSVRRELGALRNGPLWLGFVGAAVGFGGMFAVYSYVEPTITRVTGLSSAAVPLVLAIFGVGMTVGTVLGGRLADRSVMRTVYLGFVSTGVTLALFALTGEHPVPAVLSLFLLGVTSQVLGLALQTRLMDLSPAAPSLGAALCHSALNVGNANGAFLGGLVIAAGWGYLAPAWTGVVLTAAGLGIILLVGRRPAGVAGATSPDDARSPATEPVSLPR
;
A
#
# COMPACT_ATOMS: atom_id res chain seq x y z
N MET A 1 -14.41 -55.34 49.70
CA MET A 1 -13.75 -54.07 50.07
C MET A 1 -12.62 -53.82 49.08
N THR A 2 -12.92 -53.09 48.04
CA THR A 2 -11.93 -52.62 47.06
C THR A 2 -12.13 -51.12 46.92
N ASP A 3 -11.22 -50.41 47.54
CA ASP A 3 -11.19 -48.93 47.61
C ASP A 3 -10.63 -48.40 46.29
N SER A 4 -11.48 -47.74 45.49
CA SER A 4 -11.10 -47.11 44.22
C SER A 4 -10.88 -45.61 44.47
N THR A 5 -9.65 -45.21 44.75
CA THR A 5 -9.27 -43.81 44.79
C THR A 5 -9.10 -43.27 43.37
N ALA A 6 -10.16 -42.66 42.83
CA ALA A 6 -10.10 -41.89 41.58
C ALA A 6 -9.39 -40.59 41.82
N THR A 7 -8.22 -40.38 41.17
CA THR A 7 -7.50 -39.11 41.11
C THR A 7 -8.36 -38.10 40.36
N PRO A 8 -8.57 -36.86 40.91
CA PRO A 8 -9.33 -35.84 40.22
C PRO A 8 -8.57 -35.39 38.97
N ALA A 9 -9.27 -35.30 37.84
CA ALA A 9 -8.74 -34.76 36.58
C ALA A 9 -8.30 -33.30 36.77
N PRO A 10 -7.22 -32.88 36.11
CA PRO A 10 -6.78 -31.46 36.15
C PRO A 10 -7.87 -30.54 35.60
N PRO A 11 -8.03 -29.34 36.16
CA PRO A 11 -9.03 -28.40 35.69
C PRO A 11 -8.79 -28.07 34.21
N ALA A 12 -9.84 -28.22 33.41
CA ALA A 12 -9.79 -27.86 32.00
C ALA A 12 -9.37 -26.36 31.86
N ASP A 13 -8.37 -26.11 31.04
CA ASP A 13 -7.96 -24.76 30.66
C ASP A 13 -9.18 -24.00 30.11
N VAL A 14 -9.73 -23.10 30.91
CA VAL A 14 -10.82 -22.23 30.50
C VAL A 14 -10.28 -21.27 29.47
N PRO A 15 -10.66 -21.34 28.20
CA PRO A 15 -10.16 -20.41 27.21
C PRO A 15 -10.54 -18.99 27.61
N PRO A 16 -9.64 -18.01 27.44
CA PRO A 16 -9.88 -16.64 27.87
C PRO A 16 -11.17 -16.10 27.29
N THR A 17 -12.02 -15.54 28.14
CA THR A 17 -13.36 -15.06 27.80
C THR A 17 -13.35 -14.10 26.63
N ARG A 18 -14.37 -14.19 25.75
CA ARG A 18 -14.57 -13.37 24.55
C ARG A 18 -14.47 -11.85 24.83
N ALA A 19 -14.82 -11.40 26.03
CA ALA A 19 -14.75 -10.04 26.52
C ALA A 19 -13.30 -9.55 26.79
N GLY A 20 -12.41 -10.42 27.27
CA GLY A 20 -10.99 -10.11 27.48
C GLY A 20 -10.23 -9.90 26.17
N ARG A 21 -10.56 -10.67 25.13
CA ARG A 21 -9.97 -10.50 23.78
C ARG A 21 -10.42 -9.21 23.09
N LEU A 22 -11.65 -8.75 23.35
CA LEU A 22 -12.17 -7.51 22.76
C LEU A 22 -11.58 -6.25 23.37
N ARG A 23 -11.16 -6.29 24.65
CA ARG A 23 -10.50 -5.14 25.31
C ARG A 23 -9.06 -4.89 24.82
N GLY A 24 -8.37 -5.94 24.31
CA GLY A 24 -7.01 -5.80 23.78
C GLY A 24 -6.94 -5.50 22.27
N ALA A 25 -7.97 -5.83 21.48
CA ALA A 25 -7.95 -5.67 20.02
C ALA A 25 -8.05 -4.22 19.57
N GLY A 26 -8.93 -3.43 20.15
CA GLY A 26 -9.15 -2.03 19.76
C GLY A 26 -7.88 -1.16 19.84
N PRO A 27 -7.22 -1.08 21.00
CA PRO A 27 -5.98 -0.31 21.16
C PRO A 27 -4.85 -0.77 20.23
N ALA A 28 -4.69 -2.08 20.03
CA ALA A 28 -3.66 -2.61 19.12
C ALA A 28 -3.94 -2.24 17.65
N LEU A 29 -5.21 -2.34 17.21
CA LEU A 29 -5.62 -1.91 15.88
C LEU A 29 -5.47 -0.40 15.69
N LEU A 30 -5.73 0.40 16.72
CA LEU A 30 -5.48 1.84 16.71
C LEU A 30 -4.00 2.14 16.50
N ALA A 31 -3.08 1.45 17.22
CA ALA A 31 -1.63 1.63 17.03
C ALA A 31 -1.20 1.30 15.60
N LEU A 32 -1.77 0.25 14.99
CA LEU A 32 -1.50 -0.08 13.59
C LEU A 32 -2.07 0.98 12.61
N ALA A 33 -3.25 1.52 12.89
CA ALA A 33 -3.83 2.60 12.12
C ALA A 33 -3.01 3.90 12.22
N MET A 34 -2.46 4.21 13.40
CA MET A 34 -1.52 5.33 13.58
C MET A 34 -0.26 5.13 12.72
N GLY A 35 0.25 3.91 12.61
CA GLY A 35 1.35 3.58 11.70
C GLY A 35 0.98 3.83 10.24
N GLY A 36 -0.20 3.39 9.80
CA GLY A 36 -0.72 3.67 8.47
C GLY A 36 -0.88 5.17 8.22
N PHE A 37 -1.36 5.93 9.20
CA PHE A 37 -1.48 7.40 9.13
C PHE A 37 -0.11 8.08 9.01
N THR A 38 0.86 7.69 9.83
CA THR A 38 2.22 8.25 9.83
C THR A 38 2.92 8.01 8.49
N ILE A 39 2.84 6.77 7.98
CA ILE A 39 3.45 6.38 6.70
C ILE A 39 2.77 7.10 5.53
N GLY A 40 1.44 7.12 5.49
CA GLY A 40 0.70 7.79 4.43
C GLY A 40 0.95 9.29 4.38
N THR A 41 1.11 9.93 5.53
CA THR A 41 1.39 11.38 5.60
C THR A 41 2.71 11.71 4.87
N THR A 42 3.80 10.99 5.12
CA THR A 42 5.10 11.31 4.48
C THR A 42 5.17 10.91 3.01
N GLU A 43 4.46 9.84 2.64
CA GLU A 43 4.47 9.33 1.26
C GLU A 43 4.06 10.43 0.27
N PHE A 44 3.04 11.18 0.61
CA PHE A 44 2.44 12.17 -0.28
C PHE A 44 2.79 13.63 0.05
N ALA A 45 3.21 13.96 1.28
CA ALA A 45 3.53 15.33 1.68
C ALA A 45 4.64 15.96 0.83
N THR A 46 5.65 15.17 0.43
CA THR A 46 6.75 15.64 -0.44
C THR A 46 6.25 16.18 -1.78
N MET A 47 5.15 15.64 -2.30
CA MET A 47 4.55 16.06 -3.58
C MET A 47 3.88 17.43 -3.49
N GLY A 48 3.44 17.81 -2.28
CA GLY A 48 2.87 19.15 -2.00
C GLY A 48 3.91 20.23 -1.69
N LEU A 49 5.19 19.88 -1.55
CA LEU A 49 6.29 20.76 -1.17
C LEU A 49 7.42 20.78 -2.20
N LEU A 50 7.15 20.30 -3.41
CA LEU A 50 8.21 20.03 -4.39
C LEU A 50 8.93 21.30 -4.85
N SER A 51 8.19 22.39 -5.07
CA SER A 51 8.77 23.69 -5.43
C SER A 51 9.57 24.31 -4.29
N ASP A 52 9.10 24.17 -3.04
CA ASP A 52 9.82 24.67 -1.86
C ASP A 52 11.15 23.93 -1.69
N ILE A 53 11.16 22.61 -1.87
CA ILE A 53 12.37 21.78 -1.83
C ILE A 53 13.34 22.18 -2.96
N ALA A 54 12.82 22.32 -4.18
CA ALA A 54 13.63 22.68 -5.35
C ALA A 54 14.30 24.06 -5.17
N THR A 55 13.55 25.03 -4.66
CA THR A 55 14.04 26.40 -4.42
C THR A 55 15.08 26.44 -3.32
N ASP A 56 14.84 25.78 -2.18
CA ASP A 56 15.74 25.81 -1.02
C ASP A 56 17.05 25.05 -1.26
N LEU A 57 17.02 23.98 -2.06
CA LEU A 57 18.21 23.19 -2.40
C LEU A 57 18.88 23.62 -3.72
N ASP A 58 18.39 24.69 -4.35
CA ASP A 58 18.88 25.24 -5.63
C ASP A 58 18.99 24.19 -6.75
N VAL A 59 17.90 23.41 -6.92
CA VAL A 59 17.81 22.37 -7.95
C VAL A 59 16.54 22.52 -8.79
N SER A 60 16.50 21.86 -9.94
CA SER A 60 15.28 21.82 -10.76
C SER A 60 14.17 21.00 -10.07
N ILE A 61 12.89 21.30 -10.38
CA ILE A 61 11.75 20.55 -9.88
C ILE A 61 11.84 19.05 -10.26
N PRO A 62 12.21 18.65 -11.50
CA PRO A 62 12.44 17.24 -11.81
C PRO A 62 13.53 16.60 -10.94
N THR A 63 14.60 17.32 -10.62
CA THR A 63 15.66 16.83 -9.71
C THR A 63 15.13 16.64 -8.29
N ALA A 64 14.35 17.59 -7.76
CA ALA A 64 13.67 17.42 -6.48
C ALA A 64 12.72 16.21 -6.47
N GLY A 65 12.08 15.90 -7.60
CA GLY A 65 11.23 14.72 -7.82
C GLY A 65 11.94 13.38 -7.59
N HIS A 66 13.27 13.34 -7.69
CA HIS A 66 14.04 12.12 -7.34
C HIS A 66 13.86 11.71 -5.88
N ALA A 67 13.51 12.63 -4.98
CA ALA A 67 13.18 12.30 -3.58
C ALA A 67 11.90 11.43 -3.47
N ILE A 68 10.92 11.64 -4.35
CA ILE A 68 9.71 10.82 -4.44
C ILE A 68 10.05 9.44 -4.99
N THR A 69 10.78 9.41 -6.12
CA THR A 69 11.25 8.16 -6.75
C THR A 69 12.07 7.30 -5.77
N ALA A 70 13.01 7.92 -5.03
CA ALA A 70 13.87 7.23 -4.07
C ALA A 70 13.08 6.57 -2.94
N TYR A 71 12.07 7.26 -2.41
CA TYR A 71 11.18 6.67 -1.39
C TYR A 71 10.46 5.43 -1.94
N ALA A 72 9.85 5.53 -3.11
CA ALA A 72 9.14 4.43 -3.74
C ALA A 72 10.05 3.24 -4.06
N VAL A 73 11.27 3.50 -4.55
CA VAL A 73 12.30 2.45 -4.75
C VAL A 73 12.69 1.82 -3.40
N GLY A 74 12.83 2.64 -2.34
CA GLY A 74 13.06 2.14 -0.98
C GLY A 74 11.96 1.16 -0.54
N VAL A 75 10.68 1.48 -0.80
CA VAL A 75 9.56 0.57 -0.48
C VAL A 75 9.66 -0.75 -1.24
N VAL A 76 9.96 -0.69 -2.54
CA VAL A 76 10.07 -1.90 -3.39
C VAL A 76 11.21 -2.80 -2.96
N VAL A 77 12.36 -2.23 -2.63
CA VAL A 77 13.55 -2.98 -2.17
C VAL A 77 13.38 -3.47 -0.74
N GLY A 78 12.83 -2.61 0.12
CA GLY A 78 12.73 -2.87 1.55
C GLY A 78 11.72 -3.96 1.90
N ALA A 79 10.60 -4.07 1.19
CA ALA A 79 9.58 -5.07 1.49
C ALA A 79 10.12 -6.52 1.48
N PRO A 80 10.75 -7.03 0.42
CA PRO A 80 11.32 -8.37 0.42
C PRO A 80 12.55 -8.48 1.33
N LEU A 81 13.45 -7.48 1.34
CA LEU A 81 14.68 -7.51 2.11
C LEU A 81 14.42 -7.62 3.61
N LEU A 82 13.59 -6.73 4.15
CA LEU A 82 13.29 -6.68 5.58
C LEU A 82 12.39 -7.85 6.02
N THR A 83 11.53 -8.37 5.16
CA THR A 83 10.74 -9.57 5.45
C THR A 83 11.66 -10.79 5.64
N VAL A 84 12.69 -10.95 4.81
CA VAL A 84 13.64 -12.08 4.93
C VAL A 84 14.58 -11.89 6.13
N VAL A 85 15.21 -10.71 6.26
CA VAL A 85 16.19 -10.43 7.32
C VAL A 85 15.55 -10.52 8.72
N ALA A 86 14.33 -10.06 8.83
CA ALA A 86 13.63 -9.96 10.11
C ALA A 86 12.67 -11.13 10.40
N ALA A 87 12.66 -12.18 9.56
CA ALA A 87 11.76 -13.34 9.71
C ALA A 87 11.87 -14.06 11.05
N ARG A 88 13.03 -13.94 11.73
CA ARG A 88 13.29 -14.55 13.04
C ARG A 88 12.90 -13.67 14.23
N LEU A 89 12.57 -12.40 14.01
CA LEU A 89 12.21 -11.49 15.10
C LEU A 89 10.75 -11.65 15.50
N PRO A 90 10.43 -11.56 16.82
CA PRO A 90 9.05 -11.46 17.27
C PRO A 90 8.34 -10.30 16.56
N ARG A 91 7.13 -10.52 16.06
CA ARG A 91 6.42 -9.56 15.20
C ARG A 91 6.23 -8.18 15.84
N LYS A 92 5.98 -8.11 17.15
CA LYS A 92 5.94 -6.84 17.89
C LYS A 92 7.27 -6.09 17.81
N THR A 93 8.38 -6.77 18.11
CA THR A 93 9.74 -6.19 18.06
C THR A 93 10.03 -5.70 16.64
N LEU A 94 9.66 -6.48 15.64
CA LEU A 94 9.82 -6.12 14.24
C LEU A 94 9.02 -4.86 13.87
N LEU A 95 7.73 -4.76 14.25
CA LEU A 95 6.92 -3.55 14.02
C LEU A 95 7.54 -2.31 14.65
N VAL A 96 8.01 -2.42 15.88
CA VAL A 96 8.67 -1.32 16.60
C VAL A 96 9.98 -0.94 15.89
N ALA A 97 10.81 -1.92 15.51
CA ALA A 97 12.06 -1.66 14.79
C ALA A 97 11.82 -1.01 13.41
N LEU A 98 10.82 -1.47 12.67
CA LEU A 98 10.45 -0.88 11.38
C LEU A 98 9.98 0.57 11.53
N MET A 99 9.15 0.86 12.55
CA MET A 99 8.69 2.22 12.82
C MET A 99 9.84 3.11 13.33
N ALA A 100 10.76 2.58 14.14
CA ALA A 100 11.95 3.31 14.57
C ALA A 100 12.83 3.69 13.36
N PHE A 101 13.09 2.74 12.48
CA PHE A 101 13.87 2.98 11.28
C PHE A 101 13.18 4.00 10.35
N TYR A 102 11.87 3.88 10.18
CA TYR A 102 11.05 4.85 9.44
C TYR A 102 11.16 6.27 10.03
N THR A 103 11.03 6.38 11.36
CA THR A 103 11.13 7.66 12.09
C THR A 103 12.52 8.29 11.92
N LEU A 104 13.58 7.50 12.06
CA LEU A 104 14.95 7.95 11.86
C LEU A 104 15.20 8.41 10.42
N GLY A 105 14.70 7.69 9.41
CA GLY A 105 14.79 8.07 8.00
C GLY A 105 14.10 9.41 7.70
N ASN A 106 12.94 9.68 8.31
CA ASN A 106 12.26 10.96 8.17
C ASN A 106 12.98 12.10 8.91
N LEU A 107 13.46 11.87 10.13
CA LEU A 107 14.26 12.86 10.87
C LEU A 107 15.57 13.15 10.13
N PHE A 108 16.22 12.15 9.53
CA PHE A 108 17.39 12.34 8.69
C PHE A 108 17.04 13.17 7.43
N SER A 109 15.89 12.93 6.80
CA SER A 109 15.40 13.78 5.69
C SER A 109 15.19 15.23 6.13
N ALA A 110 14.77 15.48 7.38
CA ALA A 110 14.62 16.83 7.93
C ALA A 110 15.95 17.58 8.08
N THR A 111 17.08 16.90 8.18
CA THR A 111 18.41 17.51 8.29
C THR A 111 19.09 17.72 6.94
N ALA A 112 18.43 17.36 5.83
CA ALA A 112 19.05 17.41 4.50
C ALA A 112 19.43 18.84 4.10
N GLY A 113 20.71 19.03 3.79
CA GLY A 113 21.28 20.27 3.24
C GLY A 113 21.57 20.20 1.75
N SER A 114 21.37 19.04 1.12
CA SER A 114 21.52 18.83 -0.33
C SER A 114 20.49 17.83 -0.83
N ILE A 115 20.29 17.78 -2.15
CA ILE A 115 19.36 16.85 -2.79
C ILE A 115 19.79 15.39 -2.59
N GLU A 116 21.10 15.11 -2.62
CA GLU A 116 21.62 13.75 -2.42
C GLU A 116 21.31 13.24 -1.02
N THR A 117 21.47 14.11 -0.02
CA THR A 117 21.14 13.77 1.38
C THR A 117 19.64 13.53 1.54
N LEU A 118 18.81 14.37 0.90
CA LEU A 118 17.35 14.17 0.92
C LEU A 118 16.97 12.86 0.24
N VAL A 119 17.50 12.58 -0.96
CA VAL A 119 17.26 11.33 -1.70
C VAL A 119 17.66 10.11 -0.89
N ALA A 120 18.83 10.13 -0.22
CA ALA A 120 19.26 9.07 0.67
C ALA A 120 18.31 8.88 1.86
N GLY A 121 17.90 9.96 2.51
CA GLY A 121 16.94 9.92 3.63
C GLY A 121 15.58 9.38 3.20
N ARG A 122 15.10 9.78 2.04
CA ARG A 122 13.84 9.29 1.47
C ARG A 122 13.91 7.79 1.14
N PHE A 123 15.01 7.34 0.52
CA PHE A 123 15.22 5.91 0.28
C PHE A 123 15.21 5.10 1.58
N LEU A 124 15.95 5.56 2.59
CA LEU A 124 15.98 4.91 3.91
C LEU A 124 14.60 4.88 4.58
N ALA A 125 13.84 5.98 4.53
CA ALA A 125 12.48 6.04 5.07
C ALA A 125 11.50 5.12 4.33
N GLY A 126 11.72 4.86 3.03
CA GLY A 126 10.92 3.94 2.22
C GLY A 126 11.11 2.47 2.60
N LEU A 127 12.33 2.06 2.97
CA LEU A 127 12.66 0.65 3.23
C LEU A 127 11.70 -0.07 4.18
N PRO A 128 11.33 0.47 5.34
CA PRO A 128 10.45 -0.21 6.30
C PRO A 128 8.97 -0.19 5.93
N HIS A 129 8.52 0.66 5.00
CA HIS A 129 7.11 0.90 4.68
C HIS A 129 6.36 -0.39 4.33
N GLY A 130 6.79 -1.11 3.28
CA GLY A 130 6.09 -2.31 2.81
C GLY A 130 6.09 -3.44 3.84
N ALA A 131 7.21 -3.64 4.53
CA ALA A 131 7.35 -4.63 5.60
C ALA A 131 6.44 -4.29 6.79
N PHE A 132 6.29 -2.99 7.16
CA PHE A 132 5.39 -2.56 8.22
C PHE A 132 3.94 -2.95 7.94
N PHE A 133 3.43 -2.71 6.73
CA PHE A 133 2.07 -3.09 6.36
C PHE A 133 1.87 -4.61 6.33
N GLY A 134 2.86 -5.37 5.85
CA GLY A 134 2.80 -6.83 5.83
C GLY A 134 2.76 -7.43 7.24
N VAL A 135 3.69 -7.03 8.10
CA VAL A 135 3.76 -7.49 9.50
C VAL A 135 2.56 -6.98 10.32
N GLY A 136 2.16 -5.72 10.10
CA GLY A 136 1.01 -5.11 10.75
C GLY A 136 -0.30 -5.83 10.42
N ALA A 137 -0.50 -6.25 9.17
CA ALA A 137 -1.65 -7.05 8.76
C ALA A 137 -1.70 -8.40 9.48
N ALA A 138 -0.56 -9.08 9.65
CA ALA A 138 -0.46 -10.34 10.37
C ALA A 138 -0.76 -10.17 11.88
N VAL A 139 -0.16 -9.16 12.52
CA VAL A 139 -0.40 -8.83 13.93
C VAL A 139 -1.85 -8.41 14.14
N GLY A 140 -2.39 -7.56 13.28
CA GLY A 140 -3.78 -7.13 13.34
C GLY A 140 -4.76 -8.30 13.24
N ALA A 141 -4.51 -9.25 12.33
CA ALA A 141 -5.30 -10.46 12.19
C ALA A 141 -5.26 -11.34 13.44
N ALA A 142 -4.08 -11.55 14.04
CA ALA A 142 -3.90 -12.32 15.24
C ALA A 142 -4.63 -11.70 16.44
N VAL A 143 -4.52 -10.38 16.63
CA VAL A 143 -5.19 -9.64 17.72
C VAL A 143 -6.70 -9.59 17.54
N ALA A 144 -7.20 -9.42 16.31
CA ALA A 144 -8.62 -9.38 16.02
C ALA A 144 -9.32 -10.76 16.19
N GLY A 145 -8.55 -11.83 16.03
CA GLY A 145 -9.02 -13.20 16.15
C GLY A 145 -9.68 -13.77 14.87
N PRO A 146 -10.10 -15.05 14.92
CA PRO A 146 -10.65 -15.74 13.75
C PRO A 146 -11.81 -15.00 13.09
N GLY A 147 -11.90 -15.00 11.78
CA GLY A 147 -12.97 -14.38 11.00
C GLY A 147 -12.96 -12.84 10.94
N ARG A 148 -11.98 -12.15 11.57
CA ARG A 148 -11.92 -10.68 11.64
C ARG A 148 -10.69 -10.08 10.97
N ARG A 149 -9.91 -10.90 10.24
CA ARG A 149 -8.69 -10.48 9.54
C ARG A 149 -8.94 -9.29 8.62
N GLY A 150 -9.98 -9.35 7.79
CA GLY A 150 -10.33 -8.28 6.87
C GLY A 150 -10.60 -6.96 7.59
N ARG A 151 -11.32 -7.00 8.73
CA ARG A 151 -11.59 -5.80 9.54
C ARG A 151 -10.31 -5.21 10.13
N ALA A 152 -9.36 -6.04 10.57
CA ALA A 152 -8.10 -5.57 11.12
C ALA A 152 -7.26 -4.85 10.06
N VAL A 153 -7.14 -5.44 8.87
CA VAL A 153 -6.43 -4.82 7.74
C VAL A 153 -7.12 -3.53 7.31
N ALA A 154 -8.46 -3.51 7.22
CA ALA A 154 -9.23 -2.32 6.89
C ALA A 154 -9.02 -1.18 7.90
N THR A 155 -8.92 -1.49 9.21
CA THR A 155 -8.65 -0.48 10.24
C THR A 155 -7.26 0.13 10.08
N MET A 156 -6.24 -0.67 9.76
CA MET A 156 -4.89 -0.19 9.48
C MET A 156 -4.86 0.68 8.22
N MET A 157 -5.54 0.25 7.15
CA MET A 157 -5.65 1.02 5.90
C MET A 157 -6.46 2.30 6.06
N ALA A 158 -7.42 2.36 7.00
CA ALA A 158 -8.14 3.59 7.32
C ALA A 158 -7.17 4.68 7.82
N GLY A 159 -6.09 4.31 8.53
CA GLY A 159 -5.04 5.26 8.90
C GLY A 159 -4.42 5.93 7.65
N LEU A 160 -4.08 5.15 6.62
CA LEU A 160 -3.56 5.66 5.35
C LEU A 160 -4.57 6.58 4.64
N THR A 161 -5.85 6.21 4.64
CA THR A 161 -6.90 7.04 4.02
C THR A 161 -7.07 8.37 4.76
N ILE A 162 -7.08 8.35 6.10
CA ILE A 162 -7.14 9.57 6.92
C ILE A 162 -5.89 10.43 6.71
N ALA A 163 -4.71 9.81 6.52
CA ALA A 163 -3.50 10.55 6.19
C ALA A 163 -3.66 11.38 4.91
N ASN A 164 -4.26 10.83 3.87
CA ASN A 164 -4.47 11.56 2.62
C ASN A 164 -5.45 12.74 2.75
N VAL A 165 -6.46 12.63 3.63
CA VAL A 165 -7.46 13.69 3.84
C VAL A 165 -6.96 14.78 4.80
N VAL A 166 -6.19 14.41 5.82
CA VAL A 166 -5.81 15.30 6.93
C VAL A 166 -4.29 15.42 7.07
N GLY A 167 -3.57 14.29 7.13
CA GLY A 167 -2.14 14.26 7.41
C GLY A 167 -1.30 14.96 6.35
N VAL A 168 -1.53 14.64 5.08
CA VAL A 168 -0.82 15.23 3.94
C VAL A 168 -1.08 16.73 3.84
N PRO A 169 -2.33 17.22 3.84
CA PRO A 169 -2.60 18.65 3.80
C PRO A 169 -2.01 19.43 4.98
N LEU A 170 -2.12 18.90 6.20
CA LEU A 170 -1.55 19.57 7.39
C LEU A 170 -0.02 19.58 7.36
N SER A 171 0.61 18.49 6.94
CA SER A 171 2.06 18.41 6.80
C SER A 171 2.57 19.36 5.70
N THR A 172 1.86 19.45 4.58
CA THR A 172 2.16 20.39 3.50
C THR A 172 2.02 21.84 3.98
N PHE A 173 0.91 22.17 4.67
CA PHE A 173 0.72 23.49 5.26
C PHE A 173 1.83 23.85 6.26
N ALA A 174 2.18 22.93 7.17
CA ALA A 174 3.28 23.15 8.10
C ALA A 174 4.61 23.38 7.37
N GLY A 175 4.87 22.61 6.32
CA GLY A 175 6.06 22.76 5.48
C GLY A 175 6.13 24.11 4.75
N GLN A 176 5.00 24.62 4.26
CA GLN A 176 4.92 25.94 3.62
C GLN A 176 5.14 27.09 4.61
N GLN A 177 4.66 26.96 5.85
CA GLN A 177 4.77 28.04 6.86
C GLN A 177 6.12 28.06 7.59
N LEU A 178 6.68 26.86 7.86
CA LEU A 178 7.87 26.69 8.71
C LEU A 178 9.10 26.17 7.95
N GLY A 179 8.98 26.07 6.62
CA GLY A 179 9.97 25.42 5.75
C GLY A 179 9.71 23.91 5.58
N TRP A 180 10.00 23.39 4.39
CA TRP A 180 9.69 22.01 4.00
C TRP A 180 10.25 20.94 4.95
N ARG A 181 11.35 21.23 5.65
CA ARG A 181 11.94 20.35 6.67
C ARG A 181 11.00 20.10 7.84
N ALA A 182 10.15 21.08 8.18
CA ALA A 182 9.17 20.94 9.27
C ALA A 182 8.16 19.81 8.99
N ALA A 183 7.81 19.56 7.73
CA ALA A 183 6.95 18.44 7.36
C ALA A 183 7.56 17.10 7.78
N PHE A 184 8.86 16.90 7.59
CA PHE A 184 9.56 15.68 8.01
C PHE A 184 9.74 15.60 9.54
N VAL A 185 9.90 16.74 10.21
CA VAL A 185 9.92 16.80 11.69
C VAL A 185 8.55 16.40 12.26
N VAL A 186 7.45 16.90 11.69
CA VAL A 186 6.08 16.52 12.07
C VAL A 186 5.87 15.03 11.91
N VAL A 187 6.28 14.45 10.76
CA VAL A 187 6.20 13.01 10.52
C VAL A 187 7.10 12.23 11.50
N GLY A 188 8.29 12.73 11.81
CA GLY A 188 9.17 12.16 12.83
C GLY A 188 8.50 12.13 14.22
N ALA A 189 7.84 13.22 14.61
CA ALA A 189 7.09 13.29 15.87
C ALA A 189 5.90 12.31 15.88
N LEU A 190 5.13 12.23 14.79
CA LEU A 190 4.08 11.21 14.62
C LEU A 190 4.66 9.79 14.71
N GLY A 191 5.84 9.57 14.14
CA GLY A 191 6.57 8.30 14.21
C GLY A 191 6.92 7.94 15.66
N LEU A 192 7.40 8.89 16.46
CA LEU A 192 7.68 8.67 17.88
C LEU A 192 6.42 8.32 18.70
N VAL A 193 5.31 9.02 18.45
CA VAL A 193 4.01 8.72 19.07
C VAL A 193 3.53 7.33 18.66
N THR A 194 3.67 6.98 17.38
CA THR A 194 3.32 5.65 16.87
C THR A 194 4.20 4.56 17.47
N LEU A 195 5.50 4.81 17.62
CA LEU A 195 6.45 3.93 18.29
C LEU A 195 6.00 3.61 19.72
N ALA A 196 5.67 4.64 20.49
CA ALA A 196 5.13 4.48 21.84
C ALA A 196 3.82 3.67 21.84
N ALA A 197 2.90 3.98 20.92
CA ALA A 197 1.64 3.25 20.77
C ALA A 197 1.88 1.76 20.45
N LEU A 198 2.76 1.44 19.50
CA LEU A 198 3.11 0.05 19.15
C LEU A 198 3.75 -0.68 20.34
N TRP A 199 4.63 -0.01 21.06
CA TRP A 199 5.31 -0.60 22.23
C TRP A 199 4.33 -0.97 23.34
N TRP A 200 3.38 -0.08 23.67
CA TRP A 200 2.49 -0.27 24.81
C TRP A 200 1.21 -1.03 24.46
N LEU A 201 0.67 -0.86 23.25
CA LEU A 201 -0.64 -1.37 22.89
C LEU A 201 -0.61 -2.70 22.12
N ILE A 202 0.52 -3.08 21.49
CA ILE A 202 0.64 -4.39 20.83
C ILE A 202 1.02 -5.45 21.87
N PRO A 203 0.23 -6.53 22.05
CA PRO A 203 0.58 -7.62 22.96
C PRO A 203 1.85 -8.36 22.52
N ALA A 204 2.64 -8.82 23.50
CA ALA A 204 3.77 -9.70 23.22
C ALA A 204 3.27 -11.03 22.61
N GLY A 205 4.00 -11.56 21.63
CA GLY A 205 3.65 -12.81 20.95
C GLY A 205 2.54 -12.72 19.91
N ALA A 206 1.91 -11.58 19.71
CA ALA A 206 0.86 -11.44 18.69
C ALA A 206 1.42 -11.74 17.28
N GLY A 207 0.79 -12.68 16.57
CA GLY A 207 1.09 -13.01 15.18
C GLY A 207 2.34 -13.87 14.94
N ASN A 208 2.89 -14.50 15.97
CA ASN A 208 4.08 -15.38 15.85
C ASN A 208 3.78 -16.80 15.29
N GLU A 209 2.55 -17.06 14.81
CA GLU A 209 2.22 -18.33 14.19
C GLU A 209 3.00 -18.52 12.88
N ASP A 210 3.51 -19.72 12.66
CA ASP A 210 4.28 -20.12 11.46
C ASP A 210 3.47 -19.92 10.17
N SER A 211 3.67 -18.79 9.52
CA SER A 211 3.31 -18.66 8.11
C SER A 211 4.27 -19.55 7.32
N SER A 212 3.75 -20.55 6.60
CA SER A 212 4.59 -21.44 5.80
C SER A 212 5.23 -20.65 4.64
N VAL A 213 6.44 -20.14 4.85
CA VAL A 213 7.28 -19.45 3.84
C VAL A 213 7.34 -20.28 2.54
N ARG A 214 7.38 -21.61 2.65
CA ARG A 214 7.39 -22.51 1.48
C ARG A 214 6.11 -22.41 0.63
N ARG A 215 4.97 -22.16 1.27
CA ARG A 215 3.68 -22.02 0.56
C ARG A 215 3.61 -20.66 -0.15
N GLU A 216 4.13 -19.60 0.48
CA GLU A 216 4.22 -18.26 -0.10
C GLU A 216 5.18 -18.25 -1.30
N LEU A 217 6.36 -18.89 -1.20
CA LEU A 217 7.31 -19.02 -2.31
C LEU A 217 6.72 -19.82 -3.49
N GLY A 218 5.86 -20.81 -3.22
CA GLY A 218 5.17 -21.56 -4.27
C GLY A 218 4.26 -20.68 -5.13
N ALA A 219 3.59 -19.70 -4.55
CA ALA A 219 2.72 -18.77 -5.27
C ALA A 219 3.48 -17.85 -6.24
N LEU A 220 4.75 -17.53 -5.96
CA LEU A 220 5.61 -16.74 -6.87
C LEU A 220 5.92 -17.43 -8.21
N ARG A 221 5.64 -18.74 -8.33
CA ARG A 221 5.78 -19.48 -9.61
C ARG A 221 4.61 -19.26 -10.57
N ASN A 222 3.57 -18.56 -10.14
CA ASN A 222 2.39 -18.30 -10.96
C ASN A 222 2.65 -17.16 -11.97
N GLY A 223 2.81 -17.48 -13.26
CA GLY A 223 3.03 -16.51 -14.33
C GLY A 223 1.95 -15.43 -14.45
N PRO A 224 0.64 -15.76 -14.41
CA PRO A 224 -0.45 -14.78 -14.34
C PRO A 224 -0.34 -13.77 -13.21
N LEU A 225 0.20 -14.14 -12.05
CA LEU A 225 0.42 -13.24 -10.92
C LEU A 225 1.44 -12.14 -11.29
N TRP A 226 2.56 -12.52 -11.94
CA TRP A 226 3.57 -11.56 -12.38
C TRP A 226 3.09 -10.64 -13.50
N LEU A 227 2.28 -11.15 -14.42
CA LEU A 227 1.68 -10.30 -15.45
C LEU A 227 0.67 -9.32 -14.83
N GLY A 228 -0.11 -9.75 -13.83
CA GLY A 228 -0.96 -8.87 -13.03
C GLY A 228 -0.14 -7.81 -12.30
N PHE A 229 0.98 -8.20 -11.69
CA PHE A 229 1.93 -7.30 -11.04
C PHE A 229 2.46 -6.24 -12.02
N VAL A 230 2.98 -6.65 -13.18
CA VAL A 230 3.53 -5.72 -14.19
C VAL A 230 2.45 -4.79 -14.72
N GLY A 231 1.23 -5.31 -15.01
CA GLY A 231 0.10 -4.48 -15.44
C GLY A 231 -0.30 -3.43 -14.41
N ALA A 232 -0.28 -3.80 -13.12
CA ALA A 232 -0.53 -2.87 -12.02
C ALA A 232 0.61 -1.84 -11.90
N ALA A 233 1.88 -2.29 -11.92
CA ALA A 233 3.06 -1.44 -11.78
C ALA A 233 3.17 -0.39 -12.90
N VAL A 234 2.91 -0.77 -14.14
CA VAL A 234 2.94 0.16 -15.28
C VAL A 234 1.74 1.09 -15.23
N GLY A 235 0.54 0.53 -15.11
CA GLY A 235 -0.69 1.32 -15.27
C GLY A 235 -0.98 2.28 -14.14
N PHE A 236 -0.66 1.90 -12.90
CA PHE A 236 -0.83 2.80 -11.75
C PHE A 236 0.19 3.94 -11.73
N GLY A 237 1.29 3.81 -12.45
CA GLY A 237 2.25 4.87 -12.69
C GLY A 237 1.62 6.12 -13.32
N GLY A 238 0.51 5.95 -14.04
CA GLY A 238 -0.21 7.08 -14.65
C GLY A 238 -0.70 8.11 -13.65
N MET A 239 -1.29 7.68 -12.54
CA MET A 239 -1.71 8.58 -11.46
C MET A 239 -0.52 9.29 -10.84
N PHE A 240 0.57 8.57 -10.57
CA PHE A 240 1.75 9.15 -9.94
C PHE A 240 2.53 10.08 -10.85
N ALA A 241 2.46 9.92 -12.18
CA ALA A 241 3.05 10.89 -13.10
C ALA A 241 2.48 12.30 -12.90
N VAL A 242 1.16 12.43 -12.68
CA VAL A 242 0.50 13.70 -12.36
C VAL A 242 0.70 14.11 -10.92
N TYR A 243 0.41 13.20 -9.99
CA TYR A 243 0.33 13.54 -8.57
C TYR A 243 1.68 13.92 -7.98
N SER A 244 2.78 13.36 -8.49
CA SER A 244 4.14 13.72 -8.06
C SER A 244 4.49 15.19 -8.35
N TYR A 245 3.88 15.77 -9.36
CA TYR A 245 4.12 17.17 -9.78
C TYR A 245 2.86 18.03 -9.64
N VAL A 246 1.91 17.61 -8.80
CA VAL A 246 0.62 18.30 -8.61
C VAL A 246 0.85 19.74 -8.14
N GLU A 247 1.71 19.98 -7.16
CA GLU A 247 1.99 21.31 -6.62
C GLU A 247 2.51 22.28 -7.71
N PRO A 248 3.61 21.99 -8.44
CA PRO A 248 4.08 22.91 -9.48
C PRO A 248 3.08 23.03 -10.64
N THR A 249 2.29 22.01 -10.93
CA THR A 249 1.27 22.10 -11.98
C THR A 249 0.17 23.08 -11.61
N ILE A 250 -0.41 22.97 -10.39
CA ILE A 250 -1.52 23.83 -9.98
C ILE A 250 -1.07 25.26 -9.68
N THR A 251 0.18 25.47 -9.30
CA THR A 251 0.70 26.82 -9.02
C THR A 251 1.18 27.54 -10.28
N ARG A 252 1.91 26.86 -11.18
CA ARG A 252 2.55 27.48 -12.35
C ARG A 252 1.70 27.45 -13.63
N VAL A 253 0.77 26.48 -13.74
CA VAL A 253 -0.07 26.34 -14.94
C VAL A 253 -1.51 26.70 -14.65
N THR A 254 -2.10 26.10 -13.61
CA THR A 254 -3.49 26.40 -13.23
C THR A 254 -3.65 27.80 -12.61
N GLY A 255 -2.57 28.42 -12.11
CA GLY A 255 -2.59 29.76 -11.54
C GLY A 255 -3.18 29.85 -10.13
N LEU A 256 -3.29 28.73 -9.40
CA LEU A 256 -3.68 28.74 -8.00
C LEU A 256 -2.50 29.18 -7.11
N SER A 257 -2.82 29.84 -6.01
CA SER A 257 -1.78 30.21 -5.02
C SER A 257 -1.23 28.97 -4.30
N SER A 258 0.01 29.04 -3.83
CA SER A 258 0.61 27.97 -3.01
C SER A 258 -0.21 27.64 -1.76
N ALA A 259 -0.93 28.65 -1.19
CA ALA A 259 -1.82 28.45 -0.07
C ALA A 259 -3.03 27.52 -0.39
N ALA A 260 -3.40 27.35 -1.66
CA ALA A 260 -4.45 26.43 -2.07
C ALA A 260 -3.98 24.97 -2.16
N VAL A 261 -2.68 24.71 -2.22
CA VAL A 261 -2.12 23.35 -2.37
C VAL A 261 -2.63 22.37 -1.32
N PRO A 262 -2.58 22.67 0.00
CA PRO A 262 -3.11 21.76 1.01
C PRO A 262 -4.59 21.41 0.80
N LEU A 263 -5.40 22.38 0.38
CA LEU A 263 -6.82 22.14 0.10
C LEU A 263 -7.01 21.23 -1.12
N VAL A 264 -6.25 21.42 -2.17
CA VAL A 264 -6.31 20.56 -3.38
C VAL A 264 -5.91 19.14 -3.04
N LEU A 265 -4.86 18.95 -2.21
CA LEU A 265 -4.44 17.63 -1.75
C LEU A 265 -5.52 16.99 -0.86
N ALA A 266 -6.20 17.76 -0.01
CA ALA A 266 -7.34 17.26 0.78
C ALA A 266 -8.49 16.80 -0.13
N ILE A 267 -8.83 17.57 -1.17
CA ILE A 267 -9.86 17.23 -2.15
C ILE A 267 -9.52 15.93 -2.87
N PHE A 268 -8.27 15.75 -3.29
CA PHE A 268 -7.78 14.48 -3.85
C PHE A 268 -7.94 13.33 -2.85
N GLY A 269 -7.55 13.52 -1.57
CA GLY A 269 -7.71 12.55 -0.50
C GLY A 269 -9.19 12.17 -0.23
N VAL A 270 -10.10 13.13 -0.29
CA VAL A 270 -11.56 12.86 -0.24
C VAL A 270 -11.97 12.01 -1.44
N GLY A 271 -11.46 12.33 -2.64
CA GLY A 271 -11.66 11.51 -3.84
C GLY A 271 -11.20 10.06 -3.61
N MET A 272 -10.01 9.84 -3.05
CA MET A 272 -9.51 8.50 -2.69
C MET A 272 -10.46 7.78 -1.71
N THR A 273 -10.99 8.50 -0.72
CA THR A 273 -11.95 7.94 0.25
C THR A 273 -13.22 7.47 -0.44
N VAL A 274 -13.79 8.30 -1.31
CA VAL A 274 -14.96 7.95 -2.13
C VAL A 274 -14.65 6.76 -3.03
N GLY A 275 -13.47 6.78 -3.68
CA GLY A 275 -12.98 5.69 -4.52
C GLY A 275 -12.83 4.37 -3.78
N THR A 276 -12.39 4.39 -2.51
CA THR A 276 -12.31 3.20 -1.66
C THR A 276 -13.68 2.54 -1.47
N VAL A 277 -14.69 3.35 -1.14
CA VAL A 277 -16.07 2.85 -0.94
C VAL A 277 -16.68 2.32 -2.24
N LEU A 278 -16.51 3.07 -3.33
CA LEU A 278 -17.04 2.67 -4.65
C LEU A 278 -16.30 1.44 -5.18
N GLY A 279 -14.97 1.42 -5.08
CA GLY A 279 -14.13 0.33 -5.56
C GLY A 279 -14.45 -0.99 -4.85
N GLY A 280 -14.64 -0.95 -3.53
CA GLY A 280 -15.07 -2.13 -2.77
C GLY A 280 -16.40 -2.69 -3.30
N ARG A 281 -17.44 -1.86 -3.40
CA ARG A 281 -18.76 -2.28 -3.89
C ARG A 281 -18.75 -2.77 -5.35
N LEU A 282 -17.92 -2.19 -6.20
CA LEU A 282 -17.80 -2.61 -7.59
C LEU A 282 -17.02 -3.92 -7.71
N ALA A 283 -15.93 -4.09 -6.94
CA ALA A 283 -15.14 -5.30 -6.90
C ALA A 283 -15.94 -6.50 -6.36
N ASP A 284 -16.82 -6.29 -5.38
CA ASP A 284 -17.74 -7.33 -4.87
C ASP A 284 -18.65 -7.90 -5.99
N ARG A 285 -19.03 -7.05 -6.98
CA ARG A 285 -19.84 -7.49 -8.10
C ARG A 285 -19.03 -8.19 -9.17
N SER A 286 -17.88 -7.65 -9.54
CA SER A 286 -16.97 -8.25 -10.52
C SER A 286 -15.60 -7.58 -10.48
N VAL A 287 -14.59 -8.28 -9.97
CA VAL A 287 -13.22 -7.80 -9.88
C VAL A 287 -12.69 -7.34 -11.24
N MET A 288 -12.80 -8.19 -12.28
CA MET A 288 -12.23 -7.88 -13.60
C MET A 288 -12.93 -6.70 -14.30
N ARG A 289 -14.26 -6.59 -14.19
CA ARG A 289 -14.97 -5.41 -14.72
C ARG A 289 -14.54 -4.14 -14.02
N THR A 290 -14.31 -4.21 -12.70
CA THR A 290 -13.84 -3.07 -11.92
C THR A 290 -12.40 -2.69 -12.27
N VAL A 291 -11.52 -3.67 -12.55
CA VAL A 291 -10.16 -3.41 -13.06
C VAL A 291 -10.23 -2.65 -14.39
N TYR A 292 -11.02 -3.12 -15.35
CA TYR A 292 -11.16 -2.46 -16.67
C TYR A 292 -11.76 -1.06 -16.53
N LEU A 293 -12.83 -0.91 -15.75
CA LEU A 293 -13.45 0.38 -15.46
C LEU A 293 -12.44 1.33 -14.81
N GLY A 294 -11.66 0.84 -13.82
CA GLY A 294 -10.65 1.62 -13.14
C GLY A 294 -9.57 2.14 -14.09
N PHE A 295 -9.03 1.30 -14.96
CA PHE A 295 -8.05 1.73 -15.97
C PHE A 295 -8.63 2.76 -16.93
N VAL A 296 -9.81 2.48 -17.51
CA VAL A 296 -10.45 3.37 -18.48
C VAL A 296 -10.79 4.71 -17.84
N SER A 297 -11.42 4.71 -16.67
CA SER A 297 -11.81 5.95 -15.99
C SER A 297 -10.59 6.75 -15.53
N THR A 298 -9.52 6.09 -15.04
CA THR A 298 -8.27 6.79 -14.71
C THR A 298 -7.64 7.42 -15.95
N GLY A 299 -7.54 6.69 -17.06
CA GLY A 299 -7.00 7.21 -18.31
C GLY A 299 -7.80 8.40 -18.85
N VAL A 300 -9.14 8.32 -18.81
CA VAL A 300 -10.04 9.44 -19.19
C VAL A 300 -9.82 10.64 -18.27
N THR A 301 -9.73 10.44 -16.97
CA THR A 301 -9.49 11.53 -16.01
C THR A 301 -8.14 12.20 -16.21
N LEU A 302 -7.10 11.42 -16.52
CA LEU A 302 -5.77 11.95 -16.85
C LEU A 302 -5.81 12.79 -18.14
N ALA A 303 -6.52 12.32 -19.17
CA ALA A 303 -6.71 13.06 -20.41
C ALA A 303 -7.50 14.36 -20.18
N LEU A 304 -8.56 14.31 -19.36
CA LEU A 304 -9.31 15.51 -18.97
C LEU A 304 -8.40 16.52 -18.26
N PHE A 305 -7.60 16.07 -17.30
CA PHE A 305 -6.64 16.94 -16.63
C PHE A 305 -5.62 17.53 -17.61
N ALA A 306 -5.09 16.73 -18.54
CA ALA A 306 -4.16 17.22 -19.57
C ALA A 306 -4.75 18.31 -20.45
N LEU A 307 -6.05 18.24 -20.78
CA LEU A 307 -6.76 19.16 -21.68
C LEU A 307 -7.31 20.38 -20.94
N THR A 308 -7.58 20.29 -19.65
CA THR A 308 -8.31 21.33 -18.91
C THR A 308 -7.55 21.87 -17.71
N GLY A 309 -6.36 21.36 -17.43
CA GLY A 309 -5.56 21.67 -16.24
C GLY A 309 -5.09 23.14 -16.12
N GLU A 310 -5.18 23.92 -17.19
CA GLU A 310 -4.96 25.36 -17.16
C GLU A 310 -6.05 26.15 -16.42
N HIS A 311 -7.24 25.54 -16.26
CA HIS A 311 -8.38 26.19 -15.62
C HIS A 311 -8.60 25.67 -14.20
N PRO A 312 -8.71 26.54 -13.17
CA PRO A 312 -8.75 26.11 -11.76
C PRO A 312 -9.86 25.10 -11.42
N VAL A 313 -11.09 25.35 -11.84
CA VAL A 313 -12.22 24.48 -11.48
C VAL A 313 -12.11 23.11 -12.15
N PRO A 314 -11.91 22.98 -13.48
CA PRO A 314 -11.70 21.70 -14.11
C PRO A 314 -10.46 20.95 -13.59
N ALA A 315 -9.37 21.64 -13.28
CA ALA A 315 -8.16 21.03 -12.73
C ALA A 315 -8.44 20.36 -11.36
N VAL A 316 -9.05 21.10 -10.43
CA VAL A 316 -9.39 20.58 -9.10
C VAL A 316 -10.39 19.43 -9.18
N LEU A 317 -11.42 19.55 -10.04
CA LEU A 317 -12.40 18.47 -10.27
C LEU A 317 -11.73 17.22 -10.85
N SER A 318 -10.83 17.39 -11.82
CA SER A 318 -10.09 16.27 -12.41
C SER A 318 -9.17 15.60 -11.38
N LEU A 319 -8.53 16.36 -10.46
CA LEU A 319 -7.74 15.79 -9.37
C LEU A 319 -8.62 15.03 -8.36
N PHE A 320 -9.80 15.54 -8.02
CA PHE A 320 -10.77 14.79 -7.22
C PHE A 320 -11.14 13.47 -7.90
N LEU A 321 -11.51 13.51 -9.18
CA LEU A 321 -11.87 12.31 -9.96
C LEU A 321 -10.67 11.35 -10.11
N LEU A 322 -9.46 11.88 -10.23
CA LEU A 322 -8.24 11.06 -10.26
C LEU A 322 -8.07 10.31 -8.94
N GLY A 323 -8.32 10.94 -7.80
CA GLY A 323 -8.37 10.27 -6.50
C GLY A 323 -9.39 9.14 -6.47
N VAL A 324 -10.62 9.39 -6.95
CA VAL A 324 -11.70 8.38 -7.02
C VAL A 324 -11.29 7.20 -7.91
N THR A 325 -10.90 7.46 -9.15
CA THR A 325 -10.69 6.43 -10.16
C THR A 325 -9.44 5.60 -9.90
N SER A 326 -8.36 6.23 -9.44
CA SER A 326 -7.12 5.52 -9.07
C SER A 326 -7.34 4.60 -7.88
N GLN A 327 -8.15 5.00 -6.90
CA GLN A 327 -8.43 4.16 -5.73
C GLN A 327 -9.37 3.00 -6.07
N VAL A 328 -10.36 3.20 -6.95
CA VAL A 328 -11.16 2.11 -7.53
C VAL A 328 -10.26 1.10 -8.22
N LEU A 329 -9.31 1.58 -9.04
CA LEU A 329 -8.34 0.73 -9.73
C LEU A 329 -7.44 -0.01 -8.75
N GLY A 330 -6.85 0.68 -7.77
CA GLY A 330 -5.94 0.11 -6.79
C GLY A 330 -6.56 -1.03 -5.98
N LEU A 331 -7.80 -0.86 -5.49
CA LEU A 331 -8.54 -1.90 -4.77
C LEU A 331 -8.88 -3.10 -5.66
N ALA A 332 -9.30 -2.86 -6.90
CA ALA A 332 -9.61 -3.94 -7.83
C ALA A 332 -8.36 -4.74 -8.21
N LEU A 333 -7.22 -4.07 -8.42
CA LEU A 333 -5.93 -4.73 -8.66
C LEU A 333 -5.46 -5.53 -7.45
N GLN A 334 -5.62 -5.00 -6.24
CA GLN A 334 -5.29 -5.72 -5.01
C GLN A 334 -6.11 -7.00 -4.88
N THR A 335 -7.42 -6.91 -5.07
CA THR A 335 -8.31 -8.08 -5.05
C THR A 335 -7.91 -9.09 -6.12
N ARG A 336 -7.62 -8.62 -7.35
CA ARG A 336 -7.19 -9.48 -8.46
C ARG A 336 -5.89 -10.23 -8.16
N LEU A 337 -4.88 -9.57 -7.60
CA LEU A 337 -3.62 -10.22 -7.25
C LEU A 337 -3.79 -11.23 -6.10
N MET A 338 -4.71 -10.97 -5.16
CA MET A 338 -5.08 -11.94 -4.13
C MET A 338 -5.77 -13.17 -4.74
N ASP A 339 -6.67 -12.99 -5.71
CA ASP A 339 -7.33 -14.09 -6.43
C ASP A 339 -6.35 -14.94 -7.25
N LEU A 340 -5.29 -14.31 -7.77
CA LEU A 340 -4.22 -15.00 -8.50
C LEU A 340 -3.24 -15.74 -7.60
N SER A 341 -3.35 -15.56 -6.28
CA SER A 341 -2.52 -16.24 -5.28
C SER A 341 -3.37 -16.91 -4.17
N PRO A 342 -4.28 -17.83 -4.51
CA PRO A 342 -5.26 -18.38 -3.55
C PRO A 342 -4.61 -19.13 -2.40
N ALA A 343 -3.44 -19.74 -2.61
CA ALA A 343 -2.67 -20.42 -1.57
C ALA A 343 -1.98 -19.45 -0.58
N ALA A 344 -1.79 -18.17 -0.98
CA ALA A 344 -1.13 -17.11 -0.21
C ALA A 344 -1.74 -15.73 -0.53
N PRO A 345 -2.99 -15.43 -0.17
CA PRO A 345 -3.64 -14.16 -0.50
C PRO A 345 -2.92 -12.94 0.09
N SER A 346 -2.25 -13.11 1.24
CA SER A 346 -1.43 -12.06 1.85
C SER A 346 -0.24 -11.66 0.99
N LEU A 347 0.37 -12.63 0.29
CA LEU A 347 1.43 -12.34 -0.68
C LEU A 347 0.87 -11.55 -1.88
N GLY A 348 -0.32 -11.91 -2.38
CA GLY A 348 -0.99 -11.16 -3.46
C GLY A 348 -1.22 -9.70 -3.08
N ALA A 349 -1.68 -9.43 -1.86
CA ALA A 349 -1.85 -8.07 -1.34
C ALA A 349 -0.50 -7.34 -1.21
N ALA A 350 0.54 -7.99 -0.68
CA ALA A 350 1.88 -7.41 -0.56
C ALA A 350 2.50 -7.08 -1.93
N LEU A 351 2.34 -7.98 -2.90
CA LEU A 351 2.78 -7.75 -4.28
C LEU A 351 2.02 -6.59 -4.93
N CYS A 352 0.73 -6.40 -4.61
CA CYS A 352 0.00 -5.23 -5.07
C CYS A 352 0.64 -3.93 -4.54
N HIS A 353 0.91 -3.83 -3.24
CA HIS A 353 1.58 -2.67 -2.68
C HIS A 353 2.96 -2.43 -3.33
N SER A 354 3.72 -3.48 -3.56
CA SER A 354 4.99 -3.36 -4.30
C SER A 354 4.78 -2.87 -5.73
N ALA A 355 3.79 -3.40 -6.46
CA ALA A 355 3.46 -2.95 -7.81
C ALA A 355 3.05 -1.47 -7.84
N LEU A 356 2.21 -1.03 -6.90
CA LEU A 356 1.81 0.37 -6.79
C LEU A 356 3.00 1.30 -6.52
N ASN A 357 3.98 0.84 -5.73
CA ASN A 357 5.21 1.61 -5.47
C ASN A 357 6.20 1.57 -6.64
N VAL A 358 6.26 0.48 -7.42
CA VAL A 358 6.95 0.50 -8.73
C VAL A 358 6.28 1.51 -9.66
N GLY A 359 4.95 1.57 -9.67
CA GLY A 359 4.17 2.58 -10.38
C GLY A 359 4.50 4.00 -9.91
N ASN A 360 4.59 4.22 -8.60
CA ASN A 360 4.97 5.50 -8.01
C ASN A 360 6.36 5.94 -8.50
N ALA A 361 7.37 5.08 -8.35
CA ALA A 361 8.73 5.37 -8.81
C ALA A 361 8.78 5.66 -10.32
N ASN A 362 8.12 4.83 -11.12
CA ASN A 362 8.08 4.95 -12.58
C ASN A 362 7.34 6.22 -13.03
N GLY A 363 6.17 6.49 -12.45
CA GLY A 363 5.37 7.68 -12.75
C GLY A 363 6.09 8.97 -12.38
N ALA A 364 6.65 9.05 -11.17
CA ALA A 364 7.42 10.20 -10.72
C ALA A 364 8.65 10.46 -11.61
N PHE A 365 9.39 9.39 -11.94
CA PHE A 365 10.58 9.49 -12.79
C PHE A 365 10.23 9.93 -14.22
N LEU A 366 9.29 9.26 -14.88
CA LEU A 366 8.89 9.58 -16.26
C LEU A 366 8.21 10.95 -16.35
N GLY A 367 7.38 11.31 -15.36
CA GLY A 367 6.80 12.65 -15.26
C GLY A 367 7.88 13.74 -15.14
N GLY A 368 8.93 13.48 -14.36
CA GLY A 368 10.09 14.37 -14.26
C GLY A 368 10.86 14.49 -15.57
N LEU A 369 11.05 13.39 -16.29
CA LEU A 369 11.76 13.39 -17.58
C LEU A 369 11.07 14.27 -18.63
N VAL A 370 9.75 14.18 -18.76
CA VAL A 370 9.02 14.99 -19.76
C VAL A 370 8.99 16.47 -19.38
N ILE A 371 8.98 16.81 -18.08
CA ILE A 371 9.14 18.18 -17.60
C ILE A 371 10.57 18.69 -17.90
N ALA A 372 11.59 17.89 -17.62
CA ALA A 372 12.99 18.23 -17.88
C ALA A 372 13.27 18.40 -19.38
N ALA A 373 12.55 17.65 -20.23
CA ALA A 373 12.60 17.81 -21.68
C ALA A 373 11.92 19.10 -22.19
N GLY A 374 11.34 19.92 -21.30
CA GLY A 374 10.71 21.18 -21.67
C GLY A 374 9.27 21.07 -22.18
N TRP A 375 8.60 19.91 -22.01
CA TRP A 375 7.23 19.69 -22.50
C TRP A 375 6.16 20.30 -21.58
N GLY A 376 6.57 20.92 -20.47
CA GLY A 376 5.69 21.60 -19.53
C GLY A 376 5.06 20.69 -18.47
N TYR A 377 4.37 21.31 -17.51
CA TYR A 377 3.84 20.61 -16.33
C TYR A 377 2.53 19.84 -16.60
N LEU A 378 1.90 19.98 -17.77
CA LEU A 378 0.77 19.12 -18.18
C LEU A 378 1.22 17.86 -18.94
N ALA A 379 2.46 17.80 -19.43
CA ALA A 379 3.00 16.63 -20.11
C ALA A 379 2.98 15.34 -19.26
N PRO A 380 3.21 15.37 -17.94
CA PRO A 380 3.04 14.19 -17.09
C PRO A 380 1.64 13.56 -17.17
N ALA A 381 0.59 14.33 -17.43
CA ALA A 381 -0.76 13.78 -17.60
C ALA A 381 -0.88 12.93 -18.87
N TRP A 382 -0.29 13.35 -19.98
CA TRP A 382 -0.22 12.54 -21.20
C TRP A 382 0.65 11.28 -21.01
N THR A 383 1.79 11.42 -20.32
CA THR A 383 2.60 10.27 -19.90
C THR A 383 1.75 9.29 -19.08
N GLY A 384 0.93 9.81 -18.18
CA GLY A 384 0.00 9.04 -17.37
C GLY A 384 -1.05 8.29 -18.19
N VAL A 385 -1.61 8.92 -19.22
CA VAL A 385 -2.55 8.27 -20.15
C VAL A 385 -1.87 7.08 -20.84
N VAL A 386 -0.64 7.27 -21.34
CA VAL A 386 0.11 6.20 -22.01
C VAL A 386 0.40 5.04 -21.06
N LEU A 387 0.88 5.33 -19.85
CA LEU A 387 1.16 4.31 -18.84
C LEU A 387 -0.11 3.53 -18.44
N THR A 388 -1.21 4.25 -18.23
CA THR A 388 -2.49 3.63 -17.86
C THR A 388 -3.01 2.75 -18.99
N ALA A 389 -2.93 3.19 -20.25
CA ALA A 389 -3.31 2.40 -21.42
C ALA A 389 -2.41 1.17 -21.61
N ALA A 390 -1.09 1.32 -21.41
CA ALA A 390 -0.15 0.20 -21.47
C ALA A 390 -0.45 -0.84 -20.37
N GLY A 391 -0.71 -0.41 -19.12
CA GLY A 391 -1.13 -1.29 -18.05
C GLY A 391 -2.41 -2.06 -18.36
N LEU A 392 -3.42 -1.37 -18.90
CA LEU A 392 -4.66 -2.01 -19.38
C LEU A 392 -4.36 -3.04 -20.48
N GLY A 393 -3.51 -2.71 -21.46
CA GLY A 393 -3.09 -3.62 -22.52
C GLY A 393 -2.47 -4.90 -21.96
N ILE A 394 -1.58 -4.79 -20.99
CA ILE A 394 -0.97 -5.95 -20.31
C ILE A 394 -2.04 -6.80 -19.61
N ILE A 395 -2.97 -6.19 -18.89
CA ILE A 395 -4.05 -6.92 -18.18
C ILE A 395 -5.00 -7.62 -19.19
N LEU A 396 -5.30 -7.03 -20.33
CA LEU A 396 -6.11 -7.64 -21.38
C LEU A 396 -5.43 -8.87 -22.00
N LEU A 397 -4.11 -8.85 -22.17
CA LEU A 397 -3.34 -10.00 -22.64
C LEU A 397 -3.40 -11.18 -21.67
N VAL A 398 -3.42 -10.90 -20.35
CA VAL A 398 -3.58 -11.93 -19.31
C VAL A 398 -4.98 -12.55 -19.33
N GLY A 399 -6.01 -11.71 -19.47
CA GLY A 399 -7.41 -12.17 -19.45
C GLY A 399 -7.80 -13.07 -20.63
N ARG A 400 -7.02 -13.05 -21.72
CA ARG A 400 -7.23 -13.89 -22.91
C ARG A 400 -6.59 -15.26 -22.85
N ARG A 401 -5.68 -15.51 -21.90
CA ARG A 401 -5.11 -16.86 -21.71
C ARG A 401 -6.10 -17.67 -20.86
N PRO A 402 -6.67 -18.78 -21.39
CA PRO A 402 -7.46 -19.65 -20.56
C PRO A 402 -6.60 -20.10 -19.39
N ALA A 403 -7.19 -20.10 -18.18
CA ALA A 403 -6.55 -20.68 -17.01
C ALA A 403 -6.13 -22.10 -17.40
N GLY A 404 -4.83 -22.32 -17.56
CA GLY A 404 -4.30 -23.64 -17.91
C GLY A 404 -4.79 -24.58 -16.84
N VAL A 405 -5.46 -25.63 -17.25
CA VAL A 405 -5.93 -26.73 -16.43
C VAL A 405 -4.73 -27.27 -15.67
N ALA A 406 -4.52 -26.76 -14.47
CA ALA A 406 -3.58 -27.38 -13.54
C ALA A 406 -4.24 -28.71 -13.13
N GLY A 407 -3.74 -29.82 -13.75
CA GLY A 407 -3.89 -31.18 -13.28
C GLY A 407 -5.29 -31.55 -12.78
N ALA A 408 -6.26 -31.73 -13.67
CA ALA A 408 -7.33 -32.66 -13.40
C ALA A 408 -6.65 -34.04 -13.35
N THR A 409 -6.30 -34.50 -12.13
CA THR A 409 -6.11 -35.93 -11.87
C THR A 409 -7.40 -36.62 -12.30
N SER A 410 -7.28 -37.46 -13.32
CA SER A 410 -8.37 -38.29 -13.85
C SER A 410 -9.07 -39.03 -12.71
N PRO A 411 -10.40 -39.08 -12.69
CA PRO A 411 -11.13 -39.90 -11.71
C PRO A 411 -10.91 -41.42 -11.85
N ASP A 412 -10.05 -41.84 -12.78
CA ASP A 412 -9.82 -43.25 -13.12
C ASP A 412 -8.79 -44.00 -12.27
N ASP A 413 -8.04 -43.28 -11.38
CA ASP A 413 -7.10 -43.96 -10.47
C ASP A 413 -7.68 -44.43 -9.14
N ALA A 414 -8.98 -44.32 -8.95
CA ALA A 414 -9.71 -44.86 -7.79
C ALA A 414 -10.34 -46.22 -8.08
N ARG A 415 -9.72 -47.09 -8.88
CA ARG A 415 -10.10 -48.54 -8.90
C ARG A 415 -9.49 -49.21 -7.68
N SER A 416 -10.29 -49.27 -6.64
CA SER A 416 -10.14 -50.14 -5.47
C SER A 416 -9.79 -51.57 -5.86
N PRO A 417 -8.82 -52.24 -5.24
CA PRO A 417 -8.64 -53.68 -5.45
C PRO A 417 -9.82 -54.45 -4.89
N ALA A 418 -10.29 -55.39 -5.70
CA ALA A 418 -11.39 -56.29 -5.39
C ALA A 418 -11.19 -56.98 -4.04
N THR A 419 -12.21 -56.93 -3.17
CA THR A 419 -12.34 -57.75 -1.97
C THR A 419 -12.54 -59.19 -2.37
N GLU A 420 -11.57 -60.08 -2.09
CA GLU A 420 -11.75 -61.53 -2.10
C GLU A 420 -12.75 -61.95 -1.01
N PRO A 421 -13.64 -62.93 -1.29
CA PRO A 421 -14.57 -63.44 -0.28
C PRO A 421 -13.85 -64.40 0.68
N VAL A 422 -13.87 -64.07 1.96
CA VAL A 422 -13.43 -64.97 3.05
C VAL A 422 -14.37 -66.16 3.13
N SER A 423 -13.91 -67.39 2.81
CA SER A 423 -14.58 -68.65 3.06
C SER A 423 -14.45 -69.00 4.54
N LEU A 424 -15.59 -69.19 5.23
CA LEU A 424 -15.66 -69.71 6.57
C LEU A 424 -15.54 -71.28 6.50
N PRO A 425 -14.76 -71.94 7.39
CA PRO A 425 -14.73 -73.39 7.53
C PRO A 425 -15.93 -73.89 8.33
N ARG A 426 -16.41 -75.09 7.97
CA ARG A 426 -17.46 -75.85 8.66
C ARG A 426 -16.93 -76.39 9.98
#